data_bf278f276051dac3097a2a379ef4eb76
#
_entry.id   bf278f276051dac3097a2a379ef4eb76
#
_cell.length_a   1.000
_cell.length_b   1.000
_cell.length_c   1.000
_cell.angle_alpha   90.00
_cell.angle_beta   90.00
_cell.angle_gamma   90.00
#
_symmetry.space_group_name_H-M   'P 1'
#
loop_
_entity.id
_entity.type
_entity.pdbx_description
1 polymer ?
#
loop_
_entity_poly.entity_id
_entity_poly.type
_entity_poly.pdbx_seq_one_letter_code
_entity_poly.pdbx_strand_id
1 'polypeptide(L)'
;MTIIAVHAVITPKPEHVEDVLSEMLGMVQGSRQEPGCLRYDLLRQDDAGTVRLHVQERYRDMDAVQAHRDSAHYRAYRAKAGDWFQEAPVVTVLQEVDVA
;
A
#
# COMPACT_ATOMS: atom_id res chain seq x y z
N MET A 1 -4.44 18.87 13.66
CA MET A 1 -3.86 17.54 13.40
C MET A 1 -3.52 17.43 11.93
N THR A 2 -2.40 16.85 11.62
CA THR A 2 -1.94 16.72 10.24
C THR A 2 -2.29 15.34 9.71
N ILE A 3 -3.12 15.31 8.68
CA ILE A 3 -3.38 14.07 7.95
C ILE A 3 -2.11 13.68 7.18
N ILE A 4 -1.77 12.42 7.24
CA ILE A 4 -0.61 11.86 6.56
C ILE A 4 -1.06 11.08 5.35
N ALA A 5 -0.51 11.42 4.20
CA ALA A 5 -0.69 10.65 2.98
C ALA A 5 0.51 9.72 2.80
N VAL A 6 0.25 8.50 2.34
CA VAL A 6 1.31 7.55 1.99
C VAL A 6 1.07 7.12 0.55
N HIS A 7 2.12 7.13 -0.25
CA HIS A 7 2.07 6.62 -1.60
C HIS A 7 3.09 5.48 -1.71
N ALA A 8 2.63 4.30 -2.05
CA ALA A 8 3.48 3.15 -2.26
C ALA A 8 3.44 2.72 -3.72
N VAL A 9 4.61 2.41 -4.28
CA VAL A 9 4.72 1.82 -5.63
C VAL A 9 5.33 0.44 -5.49
N ILE A 10 4.61 -0.55 -5.98
CA ILE A 10 4.98 -1.96 -5.90
C ILE A 10 5.17 -2.48 -7.32
N THR A 11 6.34 -3.06 -7.60
CA THR A 11 6.63 -3.65 -8.91
C THR A 11 6.79 -5.16 -8.72
N PRO A 12 5.73 -5.95 -9.00
CA PRO A 12 5.83 -7.41 -8.92
C PRO A 12 6.73 -7.97 -10.00
N LYS A 13 7.36 -9.11 -9.72
CA LYS A 13 7.95 -9.93 -10.79
C LYS A 13 6.86 -10.30 -11.80
N PRO A 14 7.18 -10.37 -13.10
CA PRO A 14 6.16 -10.64 -14.13
C PRO A 14 5.31 -11.90 -13.84
N GLU A 15 5.93 -12.96 -13.33
CA GLU A 15 5.24 -14.22 -13.02
C GLU A 15 4.40 -14.15 -11.75
N HIS A 16 4.51 -13.08 -10.95
CA HIS A 16 3.80 -12.92 -9.67
C HIS A 16 2.83 -11.75 -9.65
N VAL A 17 2.53 -11.15 -10.81
CA VAL A 17 1.59 -10.01 -10.87
C VAL A 17 0.25 -10.36 -10.25
N GLU A 18 -0.33 -11.49 -10.65
CA GLU A 18 -1.65 -11.88 -10.13
C GLU A 18 -1.60 -12.28 -8.65
N ASP A 19 -0.50 -12.88 -8.22
CA ASP A 19 -0.31 -13.24 -6.80
C ASP A 19 -0.27 -11.98 -5.93
N VAL A 20 0.52 -10.99 -6.32
CA VAL A 20 0.63 -9.72 -5.58
C VAL A 20 -0.69 -8.96 -5.61
N LEU A 21 -1.35 -8.93 -6.78
CA LEU A 21 -2.64 -8.25 -6.90
C LEU A 21 -3.68 -8.87 -5.98
N SER A 22 -3.75 -10.19 -5.91
CA SER A 22 -4.68 -10.90 -5.02
C SER A 22 -4.41 -10.56 -3.55
N GLU A 23 -3.14 -10.57 -3.13
CA GLU A 23 -2.78 -10.21 -1.75
C GLU A 23 -3.09 -8.73 -1.45
N MET A 24 -2.85 -7.85 -2.41
CA MET A 24 -3.15 -6.43 -2.23
C MET A 24 -4.64 -6.15 -2.13
N LEU A 25 -5.49 -6.93 -2.79
CA LEU A 25 -6.94 -6.80 -2.62
C LEU A 25 -7.36 -7.14 -1.18
N GLY A 26 -6.71 -8.12 -0.56
CA GLY A 26 -6.90 -8.41 0.86
C GLY A 26 -6.42 -7.27 1.75
N MET A 27 -5.28 -6.66 1.40
CA MET A 27 -4.76 -5.48 2.12
C MET A 27 -5.72 -4.29 2.05
N VAL A 28 -6.35 -4.08 0.90
CA VAL A 28 -7.35 -3.02 0.74
C VAL A 28 -8.48 -3.21 1.76
N GLN A 29 -9.01 -4.41 1.86
CA GLN A 29 -10.12 -4.69 2.79
C GLN A 29 -9.69 -4.55 4.25
N GLY A 30 -8.56 -5.14 4.62
CA GLY A 30 -8.06 -5.07 5.99
C GLY A 30 -7.71 -3.65 6.42
N SER A 31 -7.06 -2.90 5.53
CA SER A 31 -6.65 -1.53 5.84
C SER A 31 -7.83 -0.59 6.01
N ARG A 32 -8.87 -0.75 5.20
CA ARG A 32 -10.08 0.08 5.31
C ARG A 32 -10.85 -0.15 6.61
N GLN A 33 -10.60 -1.24 7.32
CA GLN A 33 -11.20 -1.51 8.64
C GLN A 33 -10.42 -0.84 9.78
N GLU A 34 -9.23 -0.35 9.53
CA GLU A 34 -8.41 0.32 10.55
C GLU A 34 -9.03 1.67 10.91
N PRO A 35 -9.20 1.97 12.22
CA PRO A 35 -9.90 3.20 12.64
C PRO A 35 -9.26 4.49 12.14
N GLY A 36 -7.93 4.51 12.01
CA GLY A 36 -7.20 5.69 11.57
C GLY A 36 -6.93 5.76 10.07
N CYS A 37 -7.36 4.77 9.30
CA CYS A 37 -7.18 4.75 7.86
C CYS A 37 -8.34 5.46 7.17
N LEU A 38 -8.05 6.56 6.49
CA LEU A 38 -9.06 7.39 5.83
C LEU A 38 -9.23 7.05 4.35
N ARG A 39 -8.19 6.48 3.74
CA ARG A 39 -8.19 6.05 2.35
C ARG A 39 -7.18 4.93 2.17
N TYR A 40 -7.55 3.95 1.39
CA TYR A 40 -6.63 2.90 0.95
C TYR A 40 -7.10 2.44 -0.43
N ASP A 41 -6.50 3.02 -1.48
CA ASP A 41 -6.89 2.77 -2.87
C ASP A 41 -5.75 2.12 -3.63
N LEU A 42 -6.10 1.12 -4.43
CA LEU A 42 -5.16 0.34 -5.22
C LEU A 42 -5.39 0.64 -6.69
N LEU A 43 -4.34 1.06 -7.39
CA LEU A 43 -4.38 1.38 -8.81
C LEU A 43 -3.32 0.57 -9.55
N ARG A 44 -3.59 0.28 -10.82
CA ARG A 44 -2.66 -0.47 -11.65
C ARG A 44 -2.14 0.41 -12.79
N GLN A 45 -0.83 0.33 -13.02
CA GLN A 45 -0.17 0.96 -14.14
C GLN A 45 0.48 -0.12 -15.00
N ASP A 46 0.20 -0.09 -16.31
CA ASP A 46 0.90 -0.90 -17.30
C ASP A 46 1.84 0.02 -18.06
N ASP A 47 3.14 -0.18 -17.87
CA ASP A 47 4.18 0.69 -18.38
C ASP A 47 5.14 -0.13 -19.24
N ALA A 48 4.88 -0.15 -20.56
CA ALA A 48 5.72 -0.83 -21.55
C ALA A 48 6.03 -2.29 -21.16
N GLY A 49 5.01 -3.01 -20.69
CA GLY A 49 5.12 -4.42 -20.29
C GLY A 49 5.48 -4.64 -18.82
N THR A 50 5.79 -3.57 -18.08
CA THR A 50 6.02 -3.65 -16.64
C THR A 50 4.76 -3.23 -15.90
N VAL A 51 4.29 -4.08 -15.00
CA VAL A 51 3.13 -3.76 -14.15
C VAL A 51 3.62 -3.14 -12.86
N ARG A 52 3.05 -2.01 -12.50
CA ARG A 52 3.24 -1.38 -11.20
C ARG A 52 1.90 -1.18 -10.53
N LEU A 53 1.86 -1.43 -9.23
CA LEU A 53 0.69 -1.17 -8.41
C LEU A 53 0.98 0.06 -7.55
N HIS A 54 0.05 0.99 -7.57
CA HIS A 54 0.13 2.21 -6.78
C HIS A 54 -0.90 2.13 -5.66
N VAL A 55 -0.46 2.38 -4.43
CA VAL A 55 -1.36 2.43 -3.28
C VAL A 55 -1.41 3.88 -2.82
N GLN A 56 -2.60 4.45 -2.78
CA GLN A 56 -2.83 5.80 -2.29
C GLN A 56 -3.54 5.69 -0.95
N GLU A 57 -2.87 6.15 0.10
CA GLU A 57 -3.30 5.95 1.48
C GLU A 57 -3.41 7.30 2.18
N ARG A 58 -4.36 7.41 3.10
CA ARG A 58 -4.49 8.57 4.00
C ARG A 58 -4.73 8.06 5.41
N TYR A 59 -4.05 8.66 6.37
CA TYR A 59 -4.15 8.29 7.78
C TYR A 59 -4.39 9.55 8.62
N ARG A 60 -5.14 9.37 9.70
CA ARG A 60 -5.49 10.43 10.63
C ARG A 60 -4.25 11.12 11.21
N ASP A 61 -3.19 10.36 11.48
CA ASP A 61 -1.93 10.83 12.05
C ASP A 61 -0.84 9.77 11.87
N MET A 62 0.37 10.06 12.37
CA MET A 62 1.48 9.11 12.29
C MET A 62 1.26 7.87 13.16
N ASP A 63 0.53 7.99 14.27
CA ASP A 63 0.19 6.82 15.09
C ASP A 63 -0.65 5.82 14.30
N ALA A 64 -1.56 6.31 13.46
CA ALA A 64 -2.36 5.45 12.58
C ALA A 64 -1.51 4.78 11.50
N VAL A 65 -0.49 5.48 10.98
CA VAL A 65 0.48 4.88 10.05
C VAL A 65 1.23 3.74 10.73
N GLN A 66 1.70 3.96 11.95
CA GLN A 66 2.42 2.94 12.70
C GLN A 66 1.51 1.75 13.03
N ALA A 67 0.26 2.01 13.42
CA ALA A 67 -0.72 0.96 13.69
C ALA A 67 -0.96 0.09 12.45
N HIS A 68 -1.02 0.72 11.27
CA HIS A 68 -1.13 -0.01 10.01
C HIS A 68 0.05 -0.94 9.78
N ARG A 69 1.27 -0.45 9.99
CA ARG A 69 2.50 -1.23 9.81
C ARG A 69 2.62 -2.37 10.81
N ASP A 70 2.02 -2.21 11.99
CA ASP A 70 2.02 -3.23 13.05
C ASP A 70 0.85 -4.21 12.94
N SER A 71 -0.08 -3.98 12.02
CA SER A 71 -1.27 -4.81 11.88
C SER A 71 -0.94 -6.23 11.42
N ALA A 72 -1.80 -7.18 11.81
CA ALA A 72 -1.63 -8.58 11.43
C ALA A 72 -1.70 -8.77 9.92
N HIS A 73 -2.61 -8.05 9.24
CA HIS A 73 -2.74 -8.17 7.78
C HIS A 73 -1.51 -7.62 7.05
N TYR A 74 -0.92 -6.52 7.54
CA TYR A 74 0.30 -5.98 6.94
C TYR A 74 1.48 -6.94 7.10
N ARG A 75 1.66 -7.50 8.30
CA ARG A 75 2.74 -8.46 8.57
C ARG A 75 2.59 -9.73 7.73
N ALA A 76 1.37 -10.25 7.63
CA ALA A 76 1.09 -11.43 6.84
C ALA A 76 1.38 -11.19 5.35
N TYR A 77 0.95 -10.04 4.84
CA TYR A 77 1.24 -9.63 3.47
C TYR A 77 2.75 -9.56 3.20
N ARG A 78 3.50 -8.88 4.07
CA ARG A 78 4.95 -8.73 3.92
C ARG A 78 5.67 -10.07 3.94
N ALA A 79 5.25 -10.96 4.83
CA ALA A 79 5.84 -12.30 4.93
C ALA A 79 5.58 -13.13 3.68
N LYS A 80 4.39 -13.02 3.09
CA LYS A 80 3.97 -13.81 1.96
C LYS A 80 4.48 -13.27 0.63
N ALA A 81 4.40 -11.97 0.43
CA ALA A 81 4.68 -11.34 -0.85
C ALA A 81 6.12 -10.86 -1.04
N GLY A 82 6.94 -10.90 0.00
CA GLY A 82 8.28 -10.30 -0.02
C GLY A 82 9.18 -10.79 -1.16
N ASP A 83 9.09 -12.07 -1.52
CA ASP A 83 9.90 -12.65 -2.59
C ASP A 83 9.29 -12.45 -3.99
N TRP A 84 8.11 -11.85 -4.08
CA TRP A 84 7.40 -11.66 -5.34
C TRP A 84 7.66 -10.31 -5.99
N PHE A 85 8.48 -9.46 -5.37
CA PHE A 85 8.77 -8.13 -5.88
C PHE A 85 10.00 -8.15 -6.77
N GLN A 86 9.90 -7.44 -7.91
CA GLN A 86 11.01 -7.23 -8.84
C GLN A 86 12.07 -6.35 -8.20
N GLU A 87 11.63 -5.38 -7.41
CA GLU A 87 12.46 -4.43 -6.68
C GLU A 87 11.76 -4.07 -5.37
N ALA A 88 12.47 -3.47 -4.44
CA ALA A 88 11.89 -3.06 -3.17
C ALA A 88 10.77 -2.03 -3.41
N PRO A 89 9.64 -2.14 -2.70
CA PRO A 89 8.59 -1.14 -2.80
C PRO A 89 9.13 0.26 -2.46
N VAL A 90 8.65 1.25 -3.22
CA VAL A 90 8.98 2.65 -2.95
C VAL A 90 7.83 3.27 -2.17
N VAL A 91 8.09 3.64 -0.93
CA VAL A 91 7.07 4.20 -0.03
C VAL A 91 7.44 5.64 0.29
N THR A 92 6.52 6.57 0.02
CA THR A 92 6.70 7.98 0.29
C THR A 92 5.66 8.43 1.28
N VAL A 93 6.10 9.06 2.38
CA VAL A 93 5.23 9.63 3.41
C VAL A 93 5.15 11.13 3.19
N LEU A 94 3.94 11.66 3.10
CA LEU A 94 3.68 13.04 2.74
C LEU A 94 2.75 13.69 3.76
N GLN A 95 2.93 14.97 4.00
CA GLN A 95 1.98 15.77 4.78
C GLN A 95 1.05 16.49 3.81
N GLU A 96 -0.26 16.43 4.08
CA GLU A 96 -1.23 17.14 3.25
C GLU A 96 -1.16 18.64 3.54
N VAL A 97 -1.13 19.43 2.48
CA VAL A 97 -1.09 20.88 2.57
C VAL A 97 -2.43 21.46 2.08
N ASP A 98 -2.85 21.06 0.90
CA ASP A 98 -4.11 21.51 0.30
C ASP A 98 -4.65 20.36 -0.54
N VAL A 99 -5.62 19.64 0.00
CA VAL A 99 -6.20 18.44 -0.63
C VAL A 99 -7.71 18.57 -0.61
N ALA A 100 -8.35 18.29 -1.75
CA ALA A 100 -9.79 18.34 -1.90
C ALA A 100 -10.52 17.31 -1.02
#